data_4544f3bb14b3cb71c48eb3c81643377a
#
_entry.id   4544f3bb14b3cb71c48eb3c81643377a
#
_cell.length_a   1.000
_cell.length_b   1.000
_cell.length_c   1.000
_cell.angle_alpha   90.00
_cell.angle_beta   90.00
_cell.angle_gamma   90.00
#
_symmetry.space_group_name_H-M   'P 1'
#
loop_
_entity.id
_entity.type
_entity.pdbx_description
1 polymer ?
#
loop_
_entity_poly.entity_id
_entity_poly.type
_entity_poly.pdbx_seq_one_letter_code
_entity_poly.pdbx_strand_id
1 'polypeptide(L)'
;MNKYLVEFLGTMFLVFVIFATGHYLAIGAALAVIALIGGPISGGAYNPAVALALMQGGKVARSDLIPYIVAEIAGALAGFELFKMIMNRKA
;
A
#
# COMPACT_ATOMS: atom_id res chain seq x y z
N MET A 1 13.84 4.99 -5.96
CA MET A 1 12.74 4.17 -6.49
C MET A 1 11.59 5.07 -6.88
N ASN A 2 10.88 4.69 -7.90
CA ASN A 2 9.73 5.44 -8.42
C ASN A 2 8.57 5.45 -7.39
N LYS A 3 7.93 6.60 -7.21
CA LYS A 3 6.87 6.77 -6.20
C LYS A 3 5.66 5.86 -6.45
N TYR A 4 5.33 5.59 -7.71
CA TYR A 4 4.20 4.70 -8.03
C TYR A 4 4.54 3.25 -7.67
N LEU A 5 5.79 2.84 -7.91
CA LEU A 5 6.25 1.50 -7.53
C LEU A 5 6.25 1.35 -6.00
N VAL A 6 6.63 2.38 -5.27
CA VAL A 6 6.58 2.38 -3.80
C VAL A 6 5.15 2.19 -3.31
N GLU A 7 4.18 2.90 -3.91
CA GLU A 7 2.77 2.74 -3.55
C GLU A 7 2.27 1.33 -3.86
N PHE A 8 2.65 0.78 -5.01
CA PHE A 8 2.30 -0.58 -5.40
C PHE A 8 2.87 -1.62 -4.42
N LEU A 9 4.18 -1.57 -4.20
CA LEU A 9 4.87 -2.57 -3.36
C LEU A 9 4.46 -2.43 -1.89
N GLY A 10 4.29 -1.22 -1.39
CA GLY A 10 3.88 -0.99 -0.01
C GLY A 10 2.47 -1.50 0.23
N THR A 11 1.55 -1.21 -0.67
CA THR A 11 0.17 -1.71 -0.55
C THR A 11 0.13 -3.23 -0.67
N MET A 12 0.91 -3.81 -1.59
CA MET A 12 1.04 -5.25 -1.74
C MET A 12 1.48 -5.90 -0.43
N PHE A 13 2.52 -5.38 0.19
CA PHE A 13 3.03 -5.89 1.46
C PHE A 13 1.99 -5.76 2.58
N LEU A 14 1.36 -4.60 2.68
CA LEU A 14 0.34 -4.36 3.71
C LEU A 14 -0.82 -5.36 3.59
N VAL A 15 -1.35 -5.53 2.39
CA VAL A 15 -2.48 -6.44 2.17
C VAL A 15 -2.06 -7.89 2.41
N PHE A 16 -0.85 -8.27 1.99
CA PHE A 16 -0.32 -9.60 2.30
C PHE A 16 -0.33 -9.86 3.81
N VAL A 17 0.16 -8.91 4.61
CA VAL A 17 0.21 -9.04 6.07
C VAL A 17 -1.20 -9.11 6.65
N ILE A 18 -2.14 -8.31 6.13
CA ILE A 18 -3.53 -8.34 6.58
C ILE A 18 -4.12 -9.75 6.45
N PHE A 19 -3.98 -10.35 5.27
CA PHE A 19 -4.55 -11.68 5.04
C PHE A 19 -3.76 -12.79 5.72
N ALA A 20 -2.43 -12.66 5.80
CA ALA A 20 -1.59 -13.69 6.41
C ALA A 20 -1.74 -13.76 7.92
N THR A 21 -1.98 -12.65 8.59
CA THR A 21 -1.97 -12.57 10.06
C THR A 21 -3.32 -12.25 10.66
N GLY A 22 -4.09 -11.36 10.04
CA GLY A 22 -5.32 -10.83 10.63
C GLY A 22 -5.10 -10.16 11.97
N HIS A 23 -3.86 -9.78 12.31
CA HIS A 23 -3.49 -9.34 13.64
C HIS A 23 -3.12 -7.86 13.63
N TYR A 24 -3.76 -7.08 14.48
CA TYR A 24 -3.63 -5.62 14.47
C TYR A 24 -2.20 -5.13 14.70
N LEU A 25 -1.42 -5.81 15.53
CA LEU A 25 -0.02 -5.40 15.77
C LEU A 25 0.85 -5.68 14.54
N ALA A 26 0.66 -6.81 13.88
CA ALA A 26 1.39 -7.12 12.65
C ALA A 26 1.02 -6.16 11.53
N ILE A 27 -0.26 -5.86 11.37
CA ILE A 27 -0.75 -4.92 10.37
C ILE A 27 -0.20 -3.52 10.65
N GLY A 28 -0.27 -3.08 11.91
CA GLY A 28 0.27 -1.79 12.31
C GLY A 28 1.77 -1.69 12.12
N ALA A 29 2.50 -2.76 12.43
CA ALA A 29 3.95 -2.82 12.22
C ALA A 29 4.30 -2.76 10.73
N ALA A 30 3.55 -3.47 9.89
CA ALA A 30 3.74 -3.42 8.44
C ALA A 30 3.54 -2.00 7.92
N LEU A 31 2.46 -1.34 8.33
CA LEU A 31 2.19 0.04 7.95
C LEU A 31 3.30 0.99 8.46
N ALA A 32 3.76 0.80 9.69
CA ALA A 32 4.83 1.61 10.25
C ALA A 32 6.11 1.52 9.41
N VAL A 33 6.48 0.30 8.99
CA VAL A 33 7.69 0.07 8.19
C VAL A 33 7.58 0.72 6.82
N ILE A 34 6.47 0.49 6.10
CA ILE A 34 6.33 1.05 4.76
C ILE A 34 6.14 2.58 4.80
N ALA A 35 5.54 3.12 5.85
CA ALA A 35 5.45 4.56 6.04
C ALA A 35 6.83 5.17 6.29
N LEU A 36 7.66 4.51 7.09
CA LEU A 36 9.01 4.97 7.38
C LEU A 36 9.89 4.98 6.13
N ILE A 37 9.86 3.88 5.37
CA ILE A 37 10.73 3.71 4.20
C ILE A 37 10.19 4.46 2.99
N GLY A 38 8.91 4.31 2.71
CA GLY A 38 8.28 4.85 1.50
C GLY A 38 7.78 6.27 1.63
N GLY A 39 7.51 6.73 2.84
CA GLY A 39 6.98 8.06 3.06
C GLY A 39 7.80 9.17 2.40
N PRO A 40 9.13 9.18 2.56
CA PRO A 40 9.98 10.18 1.90
C PRO A 40 9.97 10.11 0.37
N ILE A 41 9.56 8.99 -0.20
CA ILE A 41 9.56 8.78 -1.67
C ILE A 41 8.19 9.11 -2.25
N SER A 42 7.11 8.53 -1.69
CA SER A 42 5.77 8.62 -2.26
C SER A 42 4.78 9.39 -1.41
N GLY A 43 5.13 9.73 -0.19
CA GLY A 43 4.20 10.28 0.80
C GLY A 43 3.54 9.18 1.65
N GLY A 44 3.67 7.92 1.28
CA GLY A 44 3.21 6.80 2.11
C GLY A 44 1.70 6.71 2.24
N ALA A 45 0.97 6.91 1.16
CA ALA A 45 -0.50 6.84 1.17
C ALA A 45 -1.00 5.41 1.35
N TYR A 46 -0.60 4.51 0.45
CA TYR A 46 -0.94 3.09 0.43
C TYR A 46 -2.44 2.77 0.46
N ASN A 47 -3.27 3.78 0.26
CA ASN A 47 -4.72 3.67 0.34
C ASN A 47 -5.32 4.81 -0.47
N PRO A 48 -6.28 4.54 -1.39
CA PRO A 48 -6.88 5.59 -2.21
C PRO A 48 -7.50 6.73 -1.42
N ALA A 49 -8.14 6.45 -0.29
CA ALA A 49 -8.73 7.47 0.55
C ALA A 49 -7.66 8.35 1.19
N VAL A 50 -6.55 7.76 1.63
CA VAL A 50 -5.42 8.50 2.20
C VAL A 50 -4.74 9.32 1.11
N ALA A 51 -4.58 8.77 -0.10
CA ALA A 51 -4.01 9.50 -1.23
C ALA A 51 -4.83 10.76 -1.55
N LEU A 52 -6.14 10.65 -1.52
CA LEU A 52 -7.03 11.80 -1.72
C LEU A 52 -6.81 12.87 -0.64
N ALA A 53 -6.73 12.46 0.61
CA ALA A 53 -6.49 13.37 1.73
C ALA A 53 -5.12 14.06 1.63
N LEU A 54 -4.09 13.29 1.28
CA LEU A 54 -2.75 13.86 1.10
C LEU A 54 -2.69 14.84 -0.05
N MET A 55 -3.43 14.56 -1.13
CA MET A 55 -3.55 15.50 -2.25
C MET A 55 -4.23 16.80 -1.81
N GLN A 56 -5.32 16.72 -1.05
CA GLN A 56 -5.99 17.88 -0.50
C GLN A 56 -5.08 18.67 0.45
N GLY A 57 -4.24 17.96 1.21
CA GLY A 57 -3.28 18.58 2.11
C GLY A 57 -2.01 19.09 1.44
N GLY A 58 -1.89 18.96 0.12
CA GLY A 58 -0.74 19.46 -0.63
C GLY A 58 0.50 18.56 -0.56
N LYS A 59 0.37 17.34 -0.04
CA LYS A 59 1.50 16.40 0.10
C LYS A 59 1.65 15.47 -1.10
N VAL A 60 0.61 15.32 -1.89
CA VAL A 60 0.61 14.54 -3.14
C VAL A 60 0.08 15.47 -4.24
N ALA A 61 0.75 15.48 -5.39
CA ALA A 61 0.32 16.31 -6.50
C ALA A 61 -1.00 15.81 -7.08
N ARG A 62 -1.84 16.72 -7.57
CA ARG A 62 -3.11 16.36 -8.20
C ARG A 62 -2.91 15.37 -9.35
N SER A 63 -1.86 15.57 -10.15
CA SER A 63 -1.54 14.69 -11.28
C SER A 63 -1.15 13.29 -10.86
N ASP A 64 -0.79 13.07 -9.60
CA ASP A 64 -0.41 11.76 -9.09
C ASP A 64 -1.59 10.97 -8.52
N LEU A 65 -2.73 11.60 -8.28
CA LEU A 65 -3.84 10.95 -7.57
C LEU A 65 -4.32 9.68 -8.29
N ILE A 66 -4.65 9.78 -9.57
CA ILE A 66 -5.15 8.63 -10.33
C ILE A 66 -4.07 7.55 -10.46
N PRO A 67 -2.81 7.86 -10.84
CA PRO A 67 -1.76 6.84 -10.83
C PRO A 67 -1.56 6.17 -9.45
N TYR A 68 -1.66 6.93 -8.36
CA TYR A 68 -1.56 6.37 -7.01
C TYR A 68 -2.69 5.38 -6.75
N ILE A 69 -3.93 5.76 -7.06
CA ILE A 69 -5.08 4.89 -6.84
C ILE A 69 -4.94 3.59 -7.64
N VAL A 70 -4.51 3.68 -8.91
CA VAL A 70 -4.28 2.50 -9.75
C VAL A 70 -3.19 1.61 -9.15
N ALA A 71 -2.07 2.19 -8.73
CA ALA A 71 -0.96 1.45 -8.13
C ALA A 71 -1.40 0.76 -6.84
N GLU A 72 -2.17 1.44 -6.00
CA GLU A 72 -2.64 0.90 -4.72
C GLU A 72 -3.63 -0.23 -4.92
N ILE A 73 -4.58 -0.09 -5.84
CA ILE A 73 -5.54 -1.16 -6.14
C ILE A 73 -4.81 -2.36 -6.72
N ALA A 74 -3.90 -2.15 -7.67
CA ALA A 74 -3.11 -3.23 -8.25
C ALA A 74 -2.25 -3.91 -7.19
N GLY A 75 -1.65 -3.14 -6.28
CA GLY A 75 -0.86 -3.66 -5.16
C GLY A 75 -1.70 -4.51 -4.23
N ALA A 76 -2.90 -4.04 -3.89
CA ALA A 76 -3.81 -4.78 -3.01
C ALA A 76 -4.18 -6.14 -3.61
N LEU A 77 -4.54 -6.17 -4.89
CA LEU A 77 -4.88 -7.41 -5.57
C LEU A 77 -3.67 -8.34 -5.66
N ALA A 78 -2.50 -7.80 -5.97
CA ALA A 78 -1.26 -8.58 -6.01
C ALA A 78 -0.91 -9.15 -4.63
N GLY A 79 -1.11 -8.39 -3.57
CA GLY A 79 -0.88 -8.86 -2.21
C GLY A 79 -1.77 -10.02 -1.82
N PHE A 80 -3.04 -9.94 -2.21
CA PHE A 80 -3.98 -11.02 -1.97
C PHE A 80 -3.59 -12.28 -2.75
N GLU A 81 -3.22 -12.14 -4.02
CA GLU A 81 -2.77 -13.29 -4.83
C GLU A 81 -1.49 -13.90 -4.26
N LEU A 82 -0.55 -13.06 -3.82
CA LEU A 82 0.67 -13.52 -3.18
C LEU A 82 0.38 -14.31 -1.89
N PHE A 83 -0.58 -13.82 -1.11
CA PHE A 83 -1.04 -14.52 0.08
C PHE A 83 -1.53 -15.93 -0.25
N LYS A 84 -2.37 -16.08 -1.27
CA LYS A 84 -2.87 -17.39 -1.67
C LYS A 84 -1.74 -18.33 -2.09
N MET A 85 -0.78 -17.82 -2.84
CA MET A 85 0.36 -18.61 -3.33
C MET A 85 1.27 -19.07 -2.21
N ILE A 86 1.66 -18.16 -1.33
CA ILE A 86 2.63 -18.45 -0.26
C ILE A 86 1.99 -19.25 0.87
N MET A 87 0.78 -18.88 1.26
CA MET A 87 0.09 -19.53 2.38
C MET A 87 -0.74 -20.73 1.93
N ASN A 88 -0.73 -21.05 0.65
CA ASN A 88 -1.46 -22.18 0.06
C ASN A 88 -2.94 -22.16 0.44
N ARG A 89 -3.57 -20.98 0.35
CA ARG A 89 -4.95 -20.75 0.72
C ARG A 89 -5.81 -20.50 -0.50
N LYS A 90 -7.07 -20.96 -0.42
CA LYS A 90 -8.09 -20.63 -1.42
C LYS A 90 -8.95 -19.47 -0.90
N ALA A 91 -9.28 -18.57 -1.78
CA ALA A 91 -10.17 -17.45 -1.45
C ALA A 91 -11.61 -17.83 -1.70
#